data_b84581155523cf6a4e378d6ac127b153
#
_entry.id   b84581155523cf6a4e378d6ac127b153
#
_cell.length_a   1.000
_cell.length_b   1.000
_cell.length_c   1.000
_cell.angle_alpha   90.00
_cell.angle_beta   90.00
_cell.angle_gamma   90.00
#
_symmetry.space_group_name_H-M   'P 1'
#
loop_
_entity.id
_entity.type
_entity.pdbx_description
1 polymer ?
#
loop_
_entity_poly.entity_id
_entity_poly.type
_entity_poly.pdbx_seq_one_letter_code
_entity_poly.pdbx_strand_id
1 'polypeptide(L)'
;EICACLVGSEMCIRDSKEALAAVGSVGPIINSLIGFFMGLSTGAGVIISQYYGAKADEKVSRTVSTTLVMTFFLSIVFTILGIFITPYMLRMMSTPNDVIRESATYLKIYFGGVAGLMFYNMGSGVLRAVGDSRHPLYFLIFSAVVNTVLDLLFVVSFGMEIEGVALATVIAQCLSAVLTLYVLTTTDGPYRICWKKLCMDWSL
;
A
#
# COMPACT_ATOMS: atom_id res chain seq x y z
N GLU A 1 -22.01 -12.71 9.85
CA GLU A 1 -21.33 -12.12 11.04
C GLU A 1 -19.81 -12.01 10.85
N ILE A 2 -19.14 -12.98 10.25
CA ILE A 2 -17.69 -12.93 9.97
C ILE A 2 -17.35 -11.89 8.88
N CYS A 3 -18.23 -11.67 7.90
CA CYS A 3 -18.07 -10.66 6.86
C CYS A 3 -18.22 -9.21 7.39
N ALA A 4 -19.05 -9.02 8.41
CA ALA A 4 -19.17 -7.75 9.12
C ALA A 4 -17.91 -7.44 9.96
N CYS A 5 -17.19 -8.45 10.45
CA CYS A 5 -15.93 -8.28 11.16
C CYS A 5 -14.75 -7.93 10.24
N LEU A 6 -14.73 -8.42 8.98
CA LEU A 6 -13.70 -8.13 7.98
C LEU A 6 -13.84 -6.72 7.35
N VAL A 7 -15.07 -6.23 7.23
CA VAL A 7 -15.38 -4.85 6.85
C VAL A 7 -15.37 -3.93 8.08
N GLY A 8 -15.48 -4.50 9.26
CA GLY A 8 -15.64 -3.82 10.54
C GLY A 8 -14.41 -3.84 11.45
N SER A 9 -13.21 -4.18 10.96
CA SER A 9 -12.00 -3.99 11.78
C SER A 9 -11.79 -2.50 12.15
N GLU A 10 -12.34 -1.59 11.36
CA GLU A 10 -12.46 -0.17 11.69
C GLU A 10 -13.61 0.14 12.67
N MET A 11 -14.56 -0.78 12.87
CA MET A 11 -15.72 -0.60 13.77
C MET A 11 -15.47 -1.04 15.22
N CYS A 12 -14.37 -1.73 15.51
CA CYS A 12 -13.96 -2.08 16.87
C CYS A 12 -13.22 -0.95 17.59
N ILE A 13 -13.22 0.26 17.04
CA ILE A 13 -12.76 1.45 17.74
C ILE A 13 -13.81 1.77 18.79
N ARG A 14 -13.45 1.46 20.02
CA ARG A 14 -14.30 1.46 21.18
C ARG A 14 -14.85 2.87 21.47
N ASP A 15 -16.19 3.03 21.37
CA ASP A 15 -17.04 4.09 21.93
C ASP A 15 -16.76 5.56 21.59
N SER A 16 -15.77 5.89 20.77
CA SER A 16 -15.59 7.27 20.34
C SER A 16 -16.26 7.50 18.97
N LYS A 17 -17.41 8.16 18.96
CA LYS A 17 -18.05 8.67 17.74
C LYS A 17 -17.08 9.53 16.92
N GLU A 18 -16.14 10.16 17.60
CA GLU A 18 -15.08 11.00 17.04
C GLU A 18 -14.06 10.17 16.28
N ALA A 19 -13.62 9.01 16.83
CA ALA A 19 -12.70 8.10 16.17
C ALA A 19 -13.28 7.52 14.88
N LEU A 20 -14.54 7.10 14.90
CA LEU A 20 -15.23 6.60 13.72
C LEU A 20 -15.42 7.69 12.66
N ALA A 21 -15.76 8.90 13.07
CA ALA A 21 -15.86 10.05 12.16
C ALA A 21 -14.51 10.44 11.57
N ALA A 22 -13.41 10.34 12.35
CA ALA A 22 -12.06 10.60 11.88
C ALA A 22 -11.63 9.61 10.79
N VAL A 23 -11.81 8.31 11.02
CA VAL A 23 -11.51 7.27 10.02
C VAL A 23 -12.40 7.44 8.77
N GLY A 24 -13.70 7.71 8.96
CA GLY A 24 -14.62 7.96 7.86
C GLY A 24 -14.23 9.16 7.01
N SER A 25 -13.72 10.24 7.61
CA SER A 25 -13.31 11.44 6.89
C SER A 25 -12.05 11.25 6.05
N VAL A 26 -11.15 10.35 6.43
CA VAL A 26 -9.91 10.07 5.66
C VAL A 26 -10.10 9.03 4.56
N GLY A 27 -11.18 8.25 4.60
CA GLY A 27 -11.47 7.18 3.63
C GLY A 27 -11.36 7.60 2.17
N PRO A 28 -12.00 8.70 1.73
CA PRO A 28 -11.90 9.18 0.35
C PRO A 28 -10.47 9.52 -0.09
N ILE A 29 -9.63 10.04 0.80
CA ILE A 29 -8.22 10.35 0.52
C ILE A 29 -7.46 9.04 0.28
N ILE A 30 -7.62 8.08 1.16
CA ILE A 30 -6.96 6.78 1.08
C ILE A 30 -7.38 6.03 -0.18
N ASN A 31 -8.67 5.99 -0.49
CA ASN A 31 -9.19 5.33 -1.68
C ASN A 31 -8.68 5.99 -2.96
N SER A 32 -8.54 7.32 -2.98
CA SER A 32 -7.96 8.05 -4.12
C SER A 32 -6.48 7.69 -4.32
N LEU A 33 -5.72 7.58 -3.22
CA LEU A 33 -4.32 7.13 -3.26
C LEU A 33 -4.18 5.70 -3.77
N ILE A 34 -4.98 4.78 -3.23
CA ILE A 34 -5.00 3.38 -3.67
C ILE A 34 -5.33 3.30 -5.15
N GLY A 35 -6.37 4.01 -5.60
CA GLY A 35 -6.78 4.06 -7.01
C GLY A 35 -5.66 4.59 -7.93
N PHE A 36 -4.96 5.65 -7.50
CA PHE A 36 -3.83 6.20 -8.23
C PHE A 36 -2.69 5.17 -8.37
N PHE A 37 -2.30 4.51 -7.28
CA PHE A 37 -1.22 3.52 -7.32
C PHE A 37 -1.61 2.25 -8.07
N MET A 38 -2.88 1.84 -8.01
CA MET A 38 -3.39 0.74 -8.84
C MET A 38 -3.33 1.09 -10.33
N GLY A 39 -3.69 2.32 -10.71
CA GLY A 39 -3.57 2.80 -12.09
C GLY A 39 -2.13 2.79 -12.58
N LEU A 40 -1.20 3.28 -11.77
CA LEU A 40 0.23 3.28 -12.08
C LEU A 40 0.78 1.85 -12.22
N SER A 41 0.40 0.96 -11.31
CA SER A 41 0.74 -0.45 -11.33
C SER A 41 0.21 -1.16 -12.59
N THR A 42 -1.02 -0.84 -12.99
CA THR A 42 -1.63 -1.40 -14.20
C THR A 42 -0.89 -0.93 -15.46
N GLY A 43 -0.52 0.36 -15.52
CA GLY A 43 0.28 0.90 -16.62
C GLY A 43 1.62 0.19 -16.80
N ALA A 44 2.38 0.04 -15.70
CA ALA A 44 3.63 -0.72 -15.71
C ALA A 44 3.39 -2.20 -16.10
N GLY A 45 2.32 -2.80 -15.59
CA GLY A 45 1.93 -4.18 -15.89
C GLY A 45 1.66 -4.43 -17.37
N VAL A 46 1.05 -3.46 -18.08
CA VAL A 46 0.83 -3.57 -19.54
C VAL A 46 2.15 -3.67 -20.30
N ILE A 47 3.13 -2.83 -19.99
CA ILE A 47 4.44 -2.85 -20.65
C ILE A 47 5.16 -4.17 -20.34
N ILE A 48 5.15 -4.60 -19.08
CA ILE A 48 5.78 -5.86 -18.67
C ILE A 48 5.14 -7.06 -19.38
N SER A 49 3.80 -7.12 -19.45
CA SER A 49 3.09 -8.22 -20.13
C SER A 49 3.37 -8.28 -21.62
N GLN A 50 3.53 -7.13 -22.30
CA GLN A 50 3.91 -7.07 -23.71
C GLN A 50 5.32 -7.63 -23.94
N TYR A 51 6.31 -7.22 -23.15
CA TYR A 51 7.67 -7.75 -23.28
C TYR A 51 7.76 -9.22 -22.88
N TYR A 52 6.99 -9.64 -21.86
CA TYR A 52 6.92 -11.02 -21.44
C TYR A 52 6.30 -11.92 -22.55
N GLY A 53 5.21 -11.48 -23.15
CA GLY A 53 4.59 -12.16 -24.30
C GLY A 53 5.48 -12.23 -25.54
N ALA A 54 6.30 -11.21 -25.75
CA ALA A 54 7.30 -11.16 -26.83
C ALA A 54 8.58 -11.98 -26.52
N LYS A 55 8.67 -12.63 -25.34
CA LYS A 55 9.86 -13.37 -24.86
C LYS A 55 11.13 -12.52 -24.83
N ALA A 56 10.99 -11.23 -24.57
CA ALA A 56 12.09 -10.29 -24.51
C ALA A 56 12.60 -10.17 -23.04
N ASP A 57 13.18 -11.25 -22.52
CA ASP A 57 13.53 -11.42 -21.10
C ASP A 57 14.39 -10.28 -20.54
N GLU A 58 15.33 -9.77 -21.32
CA GLU A 58 16.17 -8.64 -20.91
C GLU A 58 15.35 -7.36 -20.71
N LYS A 59 14.38 -7.10 -21.61
CA LYS A 59 13.49 -5.94 -21.50
C LYS A 59 12.54 -6.08 -20.31
N VAL A 60 12.03 -7.29 -20.03
CA VAL A 60 11.22 -7.56 -18.83
C VAL A 60 12.00 -7.21 -17.57
N SER A 61 13.19 -7.79 -17.41
CA SER A 61 14.05 -7.54 -16.24
C SER A 61 14.37 -6.06 -16.07
N ARG A 62 14.64 -5.36 -17.16
CA ARG A 62 14.95 -3.92 -17.16
C ARG A 62 13.73 -3.09 -16.75
N THR A 63 12.57 -3.37 -17.32
CA THR A 63 11.32 -2.67 -16.97
C THR A 63 10.93 -2.91 -15.51
N VAL A 64 11.02 -4.13 -15.00
CA VAL A 64 10.74 -4.45 -13.61
C VAL A 64 11.68 -3.67 -12.68
N SER A 65 12.98 -3.65 -12.96
CA SER A 65 13.96 -2.92 -12.17
C SER A 65 13.69 -1.42 -12.18
N THR A 66 13.44 -0.83 -13.36
CA THR A 66 13.10 0.60 -13.49
C THR A 66 11.82 0.94 -12.72
N THR A 67 10.79 0.12 -12.83
CA THR A 67 9.52 0.31 -12.11
C THR A 67 9.72 0.32 -10.60
N LEU A 68 10.54 -0.58 -10.06
CA LEU A 68 10.80 -0.63 -8.61
C LEU A 68 11.63 0.56 -8.13
N VAL A 69 12.62 0.99 -8.90
CA VAL A 69 13.42 2.19 -8.60
C VAL A 69 12.53 3.43 -8.63
N MET A 70 11.69 3.58 -9.64
CA MET A 70 10.71 4.68 -9.70
C MET A 70 9.75 4.63 -8.50
N THR A 71 9.27 3.44 -8.11
CA THR A 71 8.42 3.26 -6.94
C THR A 71 9.10 3.74 -5.67
N PHE A 72 10.39 3.46 -5.51
CA PHE A 72 11.17 3.92 -4.37
C PHE A 72 11.22 5.45 -4.29
N PHE A 73 11.61 6.13 -5.37
CA PHE A 73 11.66 7.60 -5.39
C PHE A 73 10.27 8.22 -5.21
N LEU A 74 9.27 7.65 -5.88
CA LEU A 74 7.90 8.13 -5.80
C LEU A 74 7.33 7.96 -4.37
N SER A 75 7.66 6.87 -3.68
CA SER A 75 7.24 6.66 -2.29
C SER A 75 7.80 7.72 -1.34
N ILE A 76 9.05 8.13 -1.52
CA ILE A 76 9.65 9.21 -0.73
C ILE A 76 8.89 10.53 -0.98
N VAL A 77 8.63 10.85 -2.25
CA VAL A 77 7.90 12.07 -2.62
C VAL A 77 6.49 12.05 -2.00
N PHE A 78 5.75 10.96 -2.13
CA PHE A 78 4.40 10.85 -1.57
C PHE A 78 4.38 10.85 -0.04
N THR A 79 5.37 10.27 0.62
CA THR A 79 5.53 10.36 2.08
C THR A 79 5.70 11.80 2.52
N ILE A 80 6.66 12.51 1.93
CA ILE A 80 6.95 13.91 2.31
C ILE A 80 5.75 14.81 2.01
N LEU A 81 5.27 14.78 0.76
CA LEU A 81 4.13 15.61 0.35
C LEU A 81 2.87 15.26 1.15
N GLY A 82 2.58 13.99 1.37
CA GLY A 82 1.41 13.54 2.10
C GLY A 82 1.38 14.06 3.54
N ILE A 83 2.50 13.96 4.25
CA ILE A 83 2.60 14.47 5.63
C ILE A 83 2.38 15.99 5.68
N PHE A 84 2.98 16.75 4.74
CA PHE A 84 2.86 18.21 4.71
C PHE A 84 1.47 18.67 4.24
N ILE A 85 0.86 17.98 3.28
CA ILE A 85 -0.43 18.37 2.69
C ILE A 85 -1.62 17.89 3.53
N THR A 86 -1.44 16.92 4.42
CA THR A 86 -2.51 16.36 5.29
C THR A 86 -3.41 17.43 5.91
N PRO A 87 -2.92 18.49 6.59
CA PRO A 87 -3.80 19.48 7.22
C PRO A 87 -4.63 20.28 6.20
N TYR A 88 -4.11 20.50 5.01
CA TYR A 88 -4.83 21.16 3.92
C TYR A 88 -5.94 20.27 3.35
N MET A 89 -5.65 18.99 3.13
CA MET A 89 -6.64 18.03 2.61
C MET A 89 -7.83 17.92 3.56
N LEU A 90 -7.60 17.80 4.86
CA LEU A 90 -8.66 17.68 5.86
C LEU A 90 -9.52 18.95 5.94
N ARG A 91 -8.91 20.12 5.83
CA ARG A 91 -9.66 21.39 5.79
C ARG A 91 -10.52 21.52 4.53
N MET A 92 -9.98 21.14 3.37
CA MET A 92 -10.74 21.15 2.11
C MET A 92 -11.94 20.19 2.15
N MET A 93 -11.84 19.10 2.91
CA MET A 93 -12.93 18.14 3.11
C MET A 93 -13.94 18.59 4.17
N SER A 94 -13.76 19.80 4.74
CA SER A 94 -14.64 20.32 5.81
C SER A 94 -14.75 19.37 7.00
N THR A 95 -13.64 18.70 7.35
CA THR A 95 -13.59 17.80 8.49
C THR A 95 -13.89 18.58 9.77
N PRO A 96 -14.81 18.11 10.65
CA PRO A 96 -15.15 18.78 11.88
C PRO A 96 -13.94 19.03 12.78
N ASN A 97 -13.91 20.16 13.50
CA ASN A 97 -12.76 20.59 14.30
C ASN A 97 -12.44 19.62 15.44
N ASP A 98 -13.41 18.93 15.95
CA ASP A 98 -13.34 17.94 17.03
C ASP A 98 -12.57 16.67 16.60
N VAL A 99 -12.64 16.28 15.33
CA VAL A 99 -11.99 15.08 14.82
C VAL A 99 -10.77 15.35 13.93
N ILE A 100 -10.48 16.62 13.59
CA ILE A 100 -9.42 16.99 12.65
C ILE A 100 -8.02 16.58 13.14
N ARG A 101 -7.78 16.62 14.45
CA ARG A 101 -6.50 16.25 15.04
C ARG A 101 -6.24 14.76 14.90
N GLU A 102 -7.24 13.95 15.19
CA GLU A 102 -7.18 12.49 15.11
C GLU A 102 -7.07 12.02 13.67
N SER A 103 -7.88 12.59 12.76
CA SER A 103 -7.78 12.38 11.32
C SER A 103 -6.40 12.72 10.78
N ALA A 104 -5.80 13.83 11.26
CA ALA A 104 -4.46 14.23 10.83
C ALA A 104 -3.39 13.27 11.34
N THR A 105 -3.51 12.77 12.57
CA THR A 105 -2.58 11.77 13.12
C THR A 105 -2.66 10.48 12.33
N TYR A 106 -3.86 9.96 12.11
CA TYR A 106 -4.09 8.78 11.28
C TYR A 106 -3.44 8.93 9.89
N LEU A 107 -3.75 10.02 9.21
CA LEU A 107 -3.31 10.24 7.84
C LEU A 107 -1.78 10.41 7.75
N LYS A 108 -1.15 11.06 8.74
CA LYS A 108 0.31 11.18 8.81
C LYS A 108 1.00 9.84 9.00
N ILE A 109 0.48 8.97 9.87
CA ILE A 109 0.99 7.61 10.06
C ILE A 109 0.83 6.82 8.76
N TYR A 110 -0.34 6.91 8.12
CA TYR A 110 -0.62 6.23 6.86
C TYR A 110 0.34 6.68 5.74
N PHE A 111 0.57 7.98 5.58
CA PHE A 111 1.55 8.50 4.62
C PHE A 111 2.98 8.11 4.98
N GLY A 112 3.32 8.00 6.26
CA GLY A 112 4.60 7.46 6.70
C GLY A 112 4.85 6.02 6.22
N GLY A 113 3.78 5.23 6.09
CA GLY A 113 3.82 3.85 5.61
C GLY A 113 3.45 3.66 4.14
N VAL A 114 3.20 4.73 3.38
CA VAL A 114 2.74 4.64 1.99
C VAL A 114 3.69 3.86 1.07
N ALA A 115 4.98 3.81 1.40
CA ALA A 115 5.97 3.01 0.69
C ALA A 115 5.57 1.53 0.64
N GLY A 116 5.11 0.95 1.76
CA GLY A 116 4.61 -0.43 1.81
C GLY A 116 3.46 -0.66 0.82
N LEU A 117 2.47 0.22 0.84
CA LEU A 117 1.34 0.18 -0.10
C LEU A 117 1.82 0.24 -1.56
N MET A 118 2.73 1.15 -1.88
CA MET A 118 3.24 1.33 -3.24
C MET A 118 4.02 0.11 -3.72
N PHE A 119 4.95 -0.40 -2.92
CA PHE A 119 5.73 -1.59 -3.28
C PHE A 119 4.85 -2.83 -3.43
N TYR A 120 3.85 -3.01 -2.57
CA TYR A 120 2.88 -4.09 -2.71
C TYR A 120 2.09 -3.97 -4.01
N ASN A 121 1.52 -2.79 -4.33
CA ASN A 121 0.74 -2.60 -5.55
C ASN A 121 1.58 -2.80 -6.81
N MET A 122 2.79 -2.23 -6.87
CA MET A 122 3.68 -2.36 -8.02
C MET A 122 4.18 -3.78 -8.19
N GLY A 123 4.65 -4.43 -7.13
CA GLY A 123 5.10 -5.81 -7.17
C GLY A 123 3.98 -6.79 -7.53
N SER A 124 2.78 -6.59 -7.00
CA SER A 124 1.58 -7.36 -7.37
C SER A 124 1.20 -7.14 -8.85
N GLY A 125 1.39 -5.93 -9.37
CA GLY A 125 1.21 -5.62 -10.79
C GLY A 125 2.19 -6.38 -11.68
N VAL A 126 3.45 -6.43 -11.28
CA VAL A 126 4.49 -7.23 -11.97
C VAL A 126 4.10 -8.71 -12.00
N LEU A 127 3.72 -9.29 -10.85
CA LEU A 127 3.31 -10.70 -10.78
C LEU A 127 2.09 -10.99 -11.65
N ARG A 128 1.07 -10.14 -11.61
CA ARG A 128 -0.10 -10.28 -12.48
C ARG A 128 0.24 -10.17 -13.96
N ALA A 129 1.17 -9.29 -14.32
CA ALA A 129 1.59 -9.08 -15.71
C ALA A 129 2.27 -10.32 -16.31
N VAL A 130 2.93 -11.14 -15.50
CA VAL A 130 3.55 -12.41 -15.93
C VAL A 130 2.61 -13.63 -15.73
N GLY A 131 1.35 -13.40 -15.36
CA GLY A 131 0.33 -14.44 -15.22
C GLY A 131 0.20 -15.04 -13.81
N ASP A 132 0.98 -14.57 -12.85
CA ASP A 132 0.90 -15.03 -11.46
C ASP A 132 -0.07 -14.17 -10.64
N SER A 133 -1.31 -14.60 -10.56
CA SER A 133 -2.34 -13.97 -9.74
C SER A 133 -2.49 -14.61 -8.35
N ARG A 134 -1.86 -15.77 -8.11
CA ARG A 134 -2.01 -16.52 -6.87
C ARG A 134 -1.23 -15.90 -5.72
N HIS A 135 0.03 -15.55 -5.95
CA HIS A 135 0.86 -14.92 -4.90
C HIS A 135 0.28 -13.59 -4.41
N PRO A 136 -0.11 -12.63 -5.28
CA PRO A 136 -0.76 -11.41 -4.82
C PRO A 136 -2.02 -11.66 -3.98
N LEU A 137 -2.84 -12.65 -4.34
CA LEU A 137 -4.03 -13.01 -3.58
C LEU A 137 -3.68 -13.55 -2.18
N TYR A 138 -2.69 -14.46 -2.09
CA TYR A 138 -2.26 -14.98 -0.79
C TYR A 138 -1.68 -13.88 0.11
N PHE A 139 -0.92 -12.94 -0.45
CA PHE A 139 -0.37 -11.82 0.31
C PHE A 139 -1.47 -10.86 0.79
N LEU A 140 -2.51 -10.65 -0.03
CA LEU A 140 -3.67 -9.86 0.36
C LEU A 140 -4.42 -10.51 1.55
N ILE A 141 -4.70 -11.81 1.47
CA ILE A 141 -5.37 -12.56 2.54
C ILE A 141 -4.51 -12.53 3.82
N PHE A 142 -3.21 -12.82 3.69
CA PHE A 142 -2.28 -12.75 4.81
C PHE A 142 -2.26 -11.37 5.46
N SER A 143 -2.17 -10.31 4.65
CA SER A 143 -2.19 -8.94 5.12
C SER A 143 -3.48 -8.59 5.86
N ALA A 144 -4.63 -9.02 5.33
CA ALA A 144 -5.92 -8.78 5.98
C ALA A 144 -6.01 -9.46 7.35
N VAL A 145 -5.54 -10.70 7.46
CA VAL A 145 -5.50 -11.42 8.75
C VAL A 145 -4.57 -10.73 9.73
N VAL A 146 -3.34 -10.38 9.29
CA VAL A 146 -2.36 -9.69 10.15
C VAL A 146 -2.91 -8.33 10.58
N ASN A 147 -3.50 -7.56 9.67
CA ASN A 147 -4.11 -6.27 10.00
C ASN A 147 -5.18 -6.44 11.09
N THR A 148 -6.14 -7.36 10.89
CA THR A 148 -7.20 -7.60 11.88
C THR A 148 -6.65 -8.00 13.26
N VAL A 149 -5.64 -8.88 13.30
CA VAL A 149 -5.01 -9.30 14.55
C VAL A 149 -4.30 -8.14 15.24
N LEU A 150 -3.57 -7.33 14.47
CA LEU A 150 -2.87 -6.15 15.01
C LEU A 150 -3.83 -5.06 15.46
N ASP A 151 -4.94 -4.83 14.74
CA ASP A 151 -5.99 -3.90 15.16
C ASP A 151 -6.55 -4.29 16.54
N LEU A 152 -6.91 -5.56 16.71
CA LEU A 152 -7.40 -6.08 17.98
C LEU A 152 -6.33 -5.96 19.09
N LEU A 153 -5.08 -6.28 18.77
CA LEU A 153 -3.98 -6.20 19.72
C LEU A 153 -3.75 -4.74 20.18
N PHE A 154 -3.65 -3.82 19.25
CA PHE A 154 -3.33 -2.43 19.55
C PHE A 154 -4.50 -1.73 20.25
N VAL A 155 -5.73 -1.96 19.80
CA VAL A 155 -6.91 -1.32 20.41
C VAL A 155 -7.28 -1.97 21.74
N VAL A 156 -7.35 -3.29 21.83
CA VAL A 156 -7.83 -3.97 23.03
C VAL A 156 -6.74 -4.12 24.09
N SER A 157 -5.52 -4.55 23.71
CA SER A 157 -4.46 -4.85 24.69
C SER A 157 -3.62 -3.64 25.05
N PHE A 158 -3.34 -2.76 24.07
CA PHE A 158 -2.53 -1.56 24.33
C PHE A 158 -3.36 -0.30 24.58
N GLY A 159 -4.68 -0.35 24.37
CA GLY A 159 -5.55 0.80 24.54
C GLY A 159 -5.26 1.95 23.58
N MET A 160 -4.60 1.65 22.43
CA MET A 160 -4.36 2.63 21.38
C MET A 160 -5.65 2.84 20.61
N GLU A 161 -6.01 4.09 20.37
CA GLU A 161 -7.20 4.41 19.59
C GLU A 161 -6.89 4.40 18.07
N ILE A 162 -7.03 5.55 17.44
CA ILE A 162 -6.84 5.72 15.97
C ILE A 162 -5.40 5.43 15.54
N GLU A 163 -4.43 5.75 16.37
CA GLU A 163 -3.00 5.51 16.07
C GLU A 163 -2.70 4.02 15.93
N GLY A 164 -3.36 3.18 16.77
CA GLY A 164 -3.21 1.72 16.71
C GLY A 164 -3.70 1.15 15.38
N VAL A 165 -4.86 1.57 14.91
CA VAL A 165 -5.44 1.14 13.63
C VAL A 165 -4.56 1.59 12.44
N ALA A 166 -4.07 2.83 12.47
CA ALA A 166 -3.17 3.32 11.43
C ALA A 166 -1.87 2.51 11.38
N LEU A 167 -1.26 2.23 12.53
CA LEU A 167 -0.04 1.44 12.63
C LEU A 167 -0.25 -0.01 12.19
N ALA A 168 -1.34 -0.65 12.58
CA ALA A 168 -1.67 -2.01 12.16
C ALA A 168 -1.78 -2.10 10.62
N THR A 169 -2.45 -1.14 10.00
CA THR A 169 -2.58 -1.05 8.54
C THR A 169 -1.23 -0.89 7.87
N VAL A 170 -0.38 0.02 8.35
CA VAL A 170 0.97 0.24 7.80
C VAL A 170 1.83 -1.00 7.93
N ILE A 171 1.84 -1.65 9.10
CA ILE A 171 2.62 -2.87 9.33
C ILE A 171 2.17 -3.99 8.38
N ALA A 172 0.86 -4.22 8.26
CA ALA A 172 0.30 -5.24 7.38
C ALA A 172 0.68 -4.99 5.90
N GLN A 173 0.64 -3.74 5.45
CA GLN A 173 1.05 -3.35 4.10
C GLN A 173 2.56 -3.54 3.88
N CYS A 174 3.40 -3.16 4.84
CA CYS A 174 4.84 -3.37 4.78
C CYS A 174 5.18 -4.87 4.70
N LEU A 175 4.51 -5.71 5.49
CA LEU A 175 4.70 -7.17 5.42
C LEU A 175 4.33 -7.72 4.05
N SER A 176 3.22 -7.29 3.47
CA SER A 176 2.82 -7.68 2.11
C SER A 176 3.83 -7.24 1.05
N ALA A 177 4.38 -6.03 1.19
CA ALA A 177 5.42 -5.53 0.30
C ALA A 177 6.69 -6.38 0.40
N VAL A 178 7.12 -6.72 1.62
CA VAL A 178 8.29 -7.59 1.85
C VAL A 178 8.07 -8.97 1.23
N LEU A 179 6.90 -9.59 1.43
CA LEU A 179 6.57 -10.89 0.83
C LEU A 179 6.58 -10.82 -0.70
N THR A 180 6.01 -9.76 -1.27
CA THR A 180 5.99 -9.54 -2.72
C THR A 180 7.41 -9.38 -3.28
N LEU A 181 8.24 -8.56 -2.64
CA LEU A 181 9.64 -8.38 -3.03
C LEU A 181 10.45 -9.67 -2.85
N TYR A 182 10.19 -10.43 -1.80
CA TYR A 182 10.82 -11.72 -1.58
C TYR A 182 10.55 -12.69 -2.74
N VAL A 183 9.29 -12.81 -3.17
CA VAL A 183 8.94 -13.66 -4.31
C VAL A 183 9.62 -13.16 -5.59
N LEU A 184 9.59 -11.85 -5.86
CA LEU A 184 10.25 -11.27 -7.04
C LEU A 184 11.78 -11.45 -7.05
N THR A 185 12.41 -11.62 -5.90
CA THR A 185 13.87 -11.88 -5.81
C THR A 185 14.23 -13.37 -5.87
N THR A 186 13.33 -14.25 -5.44
CA THR A 186 13.59 -15.68 -5.28
C THR A 186 13.13 -16.51 -6.48
N THR A 187 12.13 -16.03 -7.21
CA THR A 187 11.57 -16.76 -8.35
C THR A 187 12.56 -16.83 -9.51
N ASP A 188 12.70 -18.01 -10.10
CA ASP A 188 13.50 -18.20 -11.31
C ASP A 188 12.67 -17.82 -12.54
N GLY A 189 12.94 -16.61 -13.06
CA GLY A 189 12.22 -16.08 -14.23
C GLY A 189 12.80 -14.76 -14.72
N PRO A 190 12.42 -14.30 -15.92
CA PRO A 190 12.92 -13.06 -16.51
C PRO A 190 12.52 -11.80 -15.73
N TYR A 191 11.52 -11.92 -14.84
CA TYR A 191 11.05 -10.83 -13.95
C TYR A 191 11.76 -10.82 -12.59
N ARG A 192 12.79 -11.69 -12.39
CA ARG A 192 13.60 -11.71 -11.17
C ARG A 192 14.35 -10.38 -11.00
N ILE A 193 14.27 -9.83 -9.81
CA ILE A 193 15.02 -8.62 -9.45
C ILE A 193 16.51 -8.97 -9.31
N CYS A 194 17.33 -8.44 -10.20
CA CYS A 194 18.77 -8.51 -10.09
C CYS A 194 19.29 -7.22 -9.44
N TRP A 195 19.57 -7.22 -8.16
CA TRP A 195 20.09 -6.07 -7.42
C TRP A 195 21.34 -5.44 -8.05
N LYS A 196 22.14 -6.23 -8.78
CA LYS A 196 23.35 -5.75 -9.50
C LYS A 196 23.02 -4.97 -10.79
N LYS A 197 21.80 -5.07 -11.31
CA LYS A 197 21.34 -4.41 -12.55
C LYS A 197 20.28 -3.34 -12.27
N LEU A 198 20.17 -2.83 -11.04
CA LEU A 198 19.25 -1.74 -10.70
C LEU A 198 19.78 -0.43 -11.30
N CYS A 199 19.64 -0.26 -12.61
CA CYS A 199 19.89 1.00 -13.30
C CYS A 199 18.58 1.55 -13.82
N MET A 200 18.35 2.84 -13.57
CA MET A 200 17.22 3.57 -14.10
C MET A 200 17.48 3.86 -15.59
N ASP A 201 16.65 3.31 -16.45
CA ASP A 201 16.73 3.55 -17.89
C ASP A 201 15.69 4.61 -18.29
N TRP A 202 16.19 5.78 -18.70
CA TRP A 202 15.36 6.90 -19.13
C TRP A 202 14.85 6.77 -20.58
N SER A 203 15.15 5.67 -21.26
CA SER A 203 14.76 5.46 -22.66
C SER A 203 13.45 4.67 -22.83
N LEU A 204 12.76 4.38 -21.74
CA LEU A 204 11.44 3.77 -21.67
C LEU A 204 10.41 4.85 -21.35
#